data_187cded5d3698c22a06c36c5fe934cea
#
_entry.id   187cded5d3698c22a06c36c5fe934cea
#
_cell.length_a   1.000
_cell.length_b   1.000
_cell.length_c   1.000
_cell.angle_alpha   90.00
_cell.angle_beta   90.00
_cell.angle_gamma   90.00
#
_symmetry.space_group_name_H-M   'P 1'
#
loop_
_entity.id
_entity.type
_entity.pdbx_description
1 polymer ?
#
loop_
_entity_poly.entity_id
_entity_poly.type
_entity_poly.pdbx_seq_one_letter_code
_entity_poly.pdbx_strand_id
1 'polypeptide(L)'
;MIIIKFNDDITHTYNSFEEILKLENYNDIILMNCNNNNLSNLPKLPKSLKFLYCSYNKLSSFPKLPNSLKHLYCYHNDLSSLPKLPKSLKLLYCHNNYLSSLPELPNLLKILYCNGNYLSSLPELPNSLKHLYCYHNDLSS
;
A
#
# COMPACT_ATOMS: atom_id res chain seq x y z
N MET A 1 -4.28 15.61 -7.59
CA MET A 1 -5.28 15.82 -6.52
C MET A 1 -5.19 14.68 -5.52
N ILE A 2 -5.12 15.01 -4.26
CA ILE A 2 -5.04 14.04 -3.17
C ILE A 2 -6.30 14.15 -2.33
N ILE A 3 -6.93 13.01 -2.05
CA ILE A 3 -8.16 12.93 -1.28
C ILE A 3 -7.83 12.31 0.08
N ILE A 4 -8.30 12.95 1.15
CA ILE A 4 -8.17 12.39 2.49
C ILE A 4 -9.54 12.35 3.17
N LYS A 5 -9.69 11.42 4.10
CA LYS A 5 -10.86 11.34 4.98
C LYS A 5 -10.43 11.13 6.41
N PHE A 6 -11.15 11.79 7.29
CA PHE A 6 -11.13 11.51 8.72
C PHE A 6 -12.32 10.57 9.04
N ASN A 7 -12.61 10.36 10.29
CA ASN A 7 -13.70 9.48 10.69
C ASN A 7 -15.09 10.19 10.68
N ASP A 8 -15.27 11.13 9.76
CA ASP A 8 -16.48 11.94 9.61
C ASP A 8 -17.18 11.74 8.26
N ASP A 9 -16.66 10.83 7.41
CA ASP A 9 -17.14 10.56 6.05
C ASP A 9 -17.09 11.77 5.09
N ILE A 10 -16.45 12.87 5.49
CA ILE A 10 -16.29 14.04 4.66
C ILE A 10 -15.03 13.89 3.80
N THR A 11 -15.16 14.17 2.50
CA THR A 11 -14.03 14.14 1.57
C THR A 11 -13.35 15.50 1.55
N HIS A 12 -12.05 15.51 1.81
CA HIS A 12 -11.19 16.69 1.72
C HIS A 12 -10.21 16.50 0.58
N THR A 13 -10.06 17.50 -0.29
CA THR A 13 -9.20 17.42 -1.47
C THR A 13 -8.09 18.46 -1.40
N TYR A 14 -6.89 18.07 -1.83
CA TYR A 14 -5.69 18.92 -1.84
C TYR A 14 -4.92 18.68 -3.13
N ASN A 15 -4.13 19.67 -3.53
CA ASN A 15 -3.29 19.56 -4.72
C ASN A 15 -1.90 18.96 -4.42
N SER A 16 -1.46 19.04 -3.17
CA SER A 16 -0.13 18.53 -2.76
C SER A 16 -0.14 18.08 -1.31
N PHE A 17 0.90 17.32 -0.94
CA PHE A 17 1.11 16.92 0.44
C PHE A 17 1.55 18.07 1.36
N GLU A 18 2.10 19.15 0.81
CA GLU A 18 2.57 20.27 1.60
C GLU A 18 1.50 20.82 2.54
N GLU A 19 0.28 21.03 2.01
CA GLU A 19 -0.85 21.53 2.81
C GLU A 19 -1.34 20.47 3.81
N ILE A 20 -1.40 19.21 3.39
CA ILE A 20 -1.88 18.11 4.23
C ILE A 20 -0.98 17.93 5.46
N LEU A 21 0.34 18.01 5.26
CA LEU A 21 1.32 17.83 6.33
C LEU A 21 1.26 18.92 7.40
N LYS A 22 0.65 20.07 7.08
CA LYS A 22 0.47 21.18 8.04
C LYS A 22 -0.77 21.05 8.89
N LEU A 23 -1.63 20.07 8.61
CA LEU A 23 -2.87 19.88 9.39
C LEU A 23 -2.53 19.41 10.81
N GLU A 24 -3.14 20.08 11.82
CA GLU A 24 -2.95 19.70 13.22
C GLU A 24 -3.43 18.25 13.48
N ASN A 25 -4.48 17.84 12.78
CA ASN A 25 -5.06 16.50 12.90
C ASN A 25 -4.58 15.54 11.82
N TYR A 26 -3.37 15.75 11.27
CA TYR A 26 -2.78 14.89 10.24
C TYR A 26 -2.83 13.40 10.64
N ASN A 27 -2.49 13.09 11.90
CA ASN A 27 -2.43 11.70 12.37
C ASN A 27 -3.81 11.06 12.58
N ASP A 28 -4.90 11.83 12.43
CA ASP A 28 -6.26 11.34 12.51
C ASP A 28 -6.84 10.95 11.14
N ILE A 29 -6.07 11.14 10.08
CA ILE A 29 -6.48 10.73 8.73
C ILE A 29 -6.59 9.20 8.67
N ILE A 30 -7.74 8.68 8.24
CA ILE A 30 -7.98 7.24 8.10
C ILE A 30 -7.92 6.75 6.66
N LEU A 31 -8.12 7.63 5.67
CA LEU A 31 -8.04 7.29 4.26
C LEU A 31 -7.23 8.33 3.51
N MET A 32 -6.34 7.86 2.66
CA MET A 32 -5.54 8.72 1.78
C MET A 32 -5.55 8.12 0.37
N ASN A 33 -6.02 8.89 -0.59
CA ASN A 33 -6.00 8.50 -2.00
C ASN A 33 -5.16 9.49 -2.78
N CYS A 34 -3.98 9.03 -3.19
CA CYS A 34 -3.05 9.79 -4.00
C CYS A 34 -2.72 9.07 -5.33
N ASN A 35 -3.66 8.26 -5.83
CA ASN A 35 -3.50 7.60 -7.13
C ASN A 35 -3.25 8.61 -8.25
N ASN A 36 -2.45 8.24 -9.24
CA ASN A 36 -2.25 9.03 -10.45
C ASN A 36 -1.73 10.46 -10.19
N ASN A 37 -0.77 10.62 -9.30
CA ASN A 37 -0.21 11.94 -8.98
C ASN A 37 1.26 12.09 -9.38
N ASN A 38 1.80 11.15 -10.15
CA ASN A 38 3.20 11.20 -10.61
C ASN A 38 4.19 11.30 -9.44
N LEU A 39 3.88 10.67 -8.31
CA LEU A 39 4.67 10.73 -7.09
C LEU A 39 5.88 9.80 -7.17
N SER A 40 7.06 10.30 -6.79
CA SER A 40 8.28 9.50 -6.67
C SER A 40 8.52 9.02 -5.23
N ASN A 41 7.86 9.63 -4.26
CA ASN A 41 7.94 9.21 -2.84
C ASN A 41 6.67 9.63 -2.10
N LEU A 42 6.48 9.06 -0.91
CA LEU A 42 5.40 9.41 0.00
C LEU A 42 6.00 10.03 1.27
N PRO A 43 5.29 10.97 1.91
CA PRO A 43 5.70 11.49 3.21
C PRO A 43 5.47 10.43 4.31
N LYS A 44 5.91 10.72 5.51
CA LYS A 44 5.57 9.92 6.68
C LYS A 44 4.04 9.79 6.76
N LEU A 45 3.55 8.55 6.86
CA LEU A 45 2.10 8.29 6.83
C LEU A 45 1.43 8.60 8.17
N PRO A 46 0.13 9.01 8.14
CA PRO A 46 -0.62 9.26 9.36
C PRO A 46 -0.73 8.00 10.24
N LYS A 47 -0.66 8.17 11.56
CA LYS A 47 -0.68 7.05 12.51
C LYS A 47 -1.99 6.27 12.51
N SER A 48 -3.11 6.90 12.16
CA SER A 48 -4.44 6.29 12.15
C SER A 48 -4.86 5.78 10.77
N LEU A 49 -3.97 5.83 9.78
CA LEU A 49 -4.31 5.48 8.40
C LEU A 49 -4.73 4.02 8.30
N LYS A 50 -5.92 3.78 7.74
CA LYS A 50 -6.48 2.44 7.51
C LYS A 50 -6.50 2.06 6.03
N PHE A 51 -6.66 3.02 5.15
CA PHE A 51 -6.80 2.79 3.71
C PHE A 51 -5.85 3.71 2.95
N LEU A 52 -4.90 3.12 2.21
CA LEU A 52 -3.95 3.86 1.39
C LEU A 52 -4.07 3.43 -0.07
N TYR A 53 -4.43 4.38 -0.92
CA TYR A 53 -4.48 4.24 -2.37
C TYR A 53 -3.37 5.09 -2.96
N CYS A 54 -2.31 4.44 -3.47
CA CYS A 54 -1.16 5.14 -4.06
C CYS A 54 -0.70 4.48 -5.36
N SER A 55 -1.64 3.88 -6.09
CA SER A 55 -1.37 3.21 -7.37
C SER A 55 -1.14 4.22 -8.50
N TYR A 56 -0.55 3.75 -9.60
CA TYR A 56 -0.26 4.56 -10.78
C TYR A 56 0.58 5.80 -10.44
N ASN A 57 1.70 5.58 -9.76
CA ASN A 57 2.70 6.58 -9.45
C ASN A 57 4.08 6.07 -9.91
N LYS A 58 5.14 6.70 -9.43
CA LYS A 58 6.52 6.32 -9.71
C LYS A 58 7.28 6.02 -8.42
N LEU A 59 6.59 5.41 -7.45
CA LEU A 59 7.17 5.10 -6.16
C LEU A 59 8.22 4.00 -6.32
N SER A 60 9.42 4.22 -5.79
CA SER A 60 10.49 3.23 -5.77
C SER A 60 10.67 2.61 -4.37
N SER A 61 10.09 3.22 -3.35
CA SER A 61 10.14 2.75 -1.96
C SER A 61 8.96 3.28 -1.17
N PHE A 62 8.78 2.74 0.03
CA PHE A 62 7.75 3.16 0.97
C PHE A 62 8.36 3.68 2.28
N PRO A 63 7.72 4.66 2.91
CA PRO A 63 7.98 4.92 4.32
C PRO A 63 7.43 3.77 5.17
N LYS A 64 7.71 3.79 6.47
CA LYS A 64 7.15 2.81 7.40
C LYS A 64 5.62 2.82 7.32
N LEU A 65 5.01 1.63 7.21
CA LEU A 65 3.56 1.50 7.18
C LEU A 65 3.01 1.57 8.62
N PRO A 66 1.91 2.32 8.84
CA PRO A 66 1.34 2.43 10.18
C PRO A 66 0.66 1.13 10.62
N ASN A 67 0.66 0.88 11.93
CA ASN A 67 0.08 -0.34 12.51
C ASN A 67 -1.44 -0.44 12.34
N SER A 68 -2.10 0.65 11.96
CA SER A 68 -3.53 0.71 11.72
C SER A 68 -3.94 0.28 10.31
N LEU A 69 -2.99 0.18 9.37
CA LEU A 69 -3.29 0.00 7.95
C LEU A 69 -3.96 -1.35 7.68
N LYS A 70 -5.11 -1.31 7.00
CA LYS A 70 -5.92 -2.48 6.65
C LYS A 70 -5.87 -2.80 5.16
N HIS A 71 -5.87 -1.79 4.30
CA HIS A 71 -5.84 -1.96 2.85
C HIS A 71 -4.73 -1.12 2.25
N LEU A 72 -3.90 -1.76 1.40
CA LEU A 72 -2.83 -1.09 0.68
C LEU A 72 -2.96 -1.38 -0.81
N TYR A 73 -3.15 -0.32 -1.60
CA TYR A 73 -3.20 -0.37 -3.06
C TYR A 73 -1.98 0.40 -3.58
N CYS A 74 -0.96 -0.35 -4.03
CA CYS A 74 0.29 0.25 -4.54
C CYS A 74 0.71 -0.34 -5.88
N TYR A 75 -0.25 -0.85 -6.64
CA TYR A 75 0.03 -1.44 -7.96
C TYR A 75 0.40 -0.37 -8.99
N HIS A 76 1.07 -0.78 -10.07
CA HIS A 76 1.59 0.12 -11.11
C HIS A 76 2.47 1.23 -10.52
N ASN A 77 3.56 0.82 -9.89
CA ASN A 77 4.64 1.69 -9.42
C ASN A 77 5.98 1.09 -9.84
N ASP A 78 7.07 1.60 -9.30
CA ASP A 78 8.42 1.16 -9.60
C ASP A 78 9.08 0.49 -8.38
N LEU A 79 8.28 -0.16 -7.52
CA LEU A 79 8.74 -0.74 -6.27
C LEU A 79 9.62 -1.97 -6.52
N SER A 80 10.82 -2.00 -5.94
CA SER A 80 11.70 -3.17 -5.96
C SER A 80 11.60 -3.98 -4.66
N SER A 81 11.00 -3.42 -3.62
CA SER A 81 10.75 -4.10 -2.34
C SER A 81 9.59 -3.43 -1.61
N LEU A 82 9.02 -4.14 -0.63
CA LEU A 82 8.02 -3.60 0.28
C LEU A 82 8.59 -3.57 1.70
N PRO A 83 8.17 -2.60 2.52
CA PRO A 83 8.55 -2.60 3.94
C PRO A 83 7.82 -3.70 4.69
N LYS A 84 8.15 -3.88 5.96
CA LYS A 84 7.43 -4.79 6.85
C LYS A 84 5.94 -4.47 6.81
N LEU A 85 5.10 -5.51 6.60
CA LEU A 85 3.66 -5.34 6.56
C LEU A 85 3.07 -5.34 7.97
N PRO A 86 2.13 -4.44 8.28
CA PRO A 86 1.52 -4.40 9.61
C PRO A 86 0.59 -5.60 9.81
N LYS A 87 0.45 -6.04 11.06
CA LYS A 87 -0.39 -7.20 11.43
C LYS A 87 -1.86 -6.98 11.11
N SER A 88 -2.29 -5.73 11.02
CA SER A 88 -3.68 -5.34 10.70
C SER A 88 -4.05 -5.49 9.23
N LEU A 89 -3.07 -5.69 8.34
CA LEU A 89 -3.29 -5.65 6.89
C LEU A 89 -4.14 -6.83 6.43
N LYS A 90 -5.22 -6.54 5.71
CA LYS A 90 -6.18 -7.52 5.19
C LYS A 90 -6.15 -7.63 3.67
N LEU A 91 -5.73 -6.58 2.98
CA LEU A 91 -5.72 -6.52 1.53
C LEU A 91 -4.44 -5.86 1.05
N LEU A 92 -3.74 -6.52 0.11
CA LEU A 92 -2.52 -5.99 -0.50
C LEU A 92 -2.61 -6.17 -2.01
N TYR A 93 -2.65 -5.04 -2.73
CA TYR A 93 -2.57 -4.99 -4.19
C TYR A 93 -1.23 -4.36 -4.56
N CYS A 94 -0.23 -5.21 -4.86
CA CYS A 94 1.12 -4.76 -5.22
C CYS A 94 1.55 -5.26 -6.60
N HIS A 95 0.58 -5.61 -7.44
CA HIS A 95 0.86 -6.12 -8.79
C HIS A 95 1.46 -5.02 -9.70
N ASN A 96 2.14 -5.46 -10.75
CA ASN A 96 2.78 -4.57 -11.73
C ASN A 96 3.78 -3.60 -11.09
N ASN A 97 4.77 -4.17 -10.42
CA ASN A 97 5.94 -3.50 -9.87
C ASN A 97 7.19 -4.28 -10.28
N TYR A 98 8.29 -4.06 -9.59
CA TYR A 98 9.57 -4.76 -9.86
C TYR A 98 10.01 -5.56 -8.64
N LEU A 99 9.05 -6.12 -7.89
CA LEU A 99 9.35 -6.84 -6.65
C LEU A 99 10.06 -8.16 -6.95
N SER A 100 11.19 -8.40 -6.30
CA SER A 100 11.92 -9.68 -6.39
C SER A 100 11.59 -10.62 -5.23
N SER A 101 10.99 -10.10 -4.16
CA SER A 101 10.52 -10.87 -3.01
C SER A 101 9.41 -10.12 -2.31
N LEU A 102 8.67 -10.83 -1.46
CA LEU A 102 7.66 -10.24 -0.59
C LEU A 102 8.12 -10.40 0.87
N PRO A 103 7.79 -9.44 1.75
CA PRO A 103 8.01 -9.63 3.18
C PRO A 103 7.06 -10.68 3.74
N GLU A 104 7.26 -11.05 5.00
CA GLU A 104 6.35 -11.95 5.71
C GLU A 104 4.92 -11.44 5.60
N LEU A 105 3.99 -12.35 5.26
CA LEU A 105 2.58 -11.98 5.10
C LEU A 105 1.87 -12.05 6.45
N PRO A 106 1.06 -11.02 6.79
CA PRO A 106 0.37 -10.99 8.07
C PRO A 106 -0.77 -12.01 8.14
N ASN A 107 -1.07 -12.48 9.35
CA ASN A 107 -2.04 -13.55 9.59
C ASN A 107 -3.49 -13.18 9.29
N LEU A 108 -3.80 -11.90 9.09
CA LEU A 108 -5.14 -11.42 8.75
C LEU A 108 -5.32 -11.16 7.26
N LEU A 109 -4.28 -11.36 6.45
CA LEU A 109 -4.32 -11.06 5.02
C LEU A 109 -5.31 -12.01 4.31
N LYS A 110 -6.26 -11.42 3.58
CA LYS A 110 -7.32 -12.14 2.87
C LYS A 110 -7.15 -12.11 1.36
N ILE A 111 -6.59 -11.04 0.83
CA ILE A 111 -6.44 -10.84 -0.61
C ILE A 111 -5.01 -10.36 -0.90
N LEU A 112 -4.34 -11.07 -1.82
CA LEU A 112 -3.00 -10.71 -2.27
C LEU A 112 -2.96 -10.72 -3.80
N TYR A 113 -2.73 -9.55 -4.39
CA TYR A 113 -2.47 -9.40 -5.83
C TYR A 113 -1.01 -9.01 -5.99
N CYS A 114 -0.17 -9.96 -6.39
CA CYS A 114 1.27 -9.73 -6.61
C CYS A 114 1.72 -10.17 -8.00
N ASN A 115 0.79 -10.31 -8.93
CA ASN A 115 1.11 -10.66 -10.33
C ASN A 115 1.90 -9.54 -11.02
N GLY A 116 2.60 -9.89 -12.09
CA GLY A 116 3.37 -8.90 -12.84
C GLY A 116 4.54 -8.30 -12.07
N ASN A 117 5.32 -9.13 -11.40
CA ASN A 117 6.53 -8.77 -10.69
C ASN A 117 7.68 -9.71 -11.11
N TYR A 118 8.75 -9.76 -10.34
CA TYR A 118 9.90 -10.65 -10.57
C TYR A 118 10.11 -11.61 -9.40
N LEU A 119 9.01 -12.06 -8.79
CA LEU A 119 9.08 -12.96 -7.64
C LEU A 119 9.58 -14.34 -8.06
N SER A 120 10.61 -14.87 -7.40
CA SER A 120 11.10 -16.22 -7.61
C SER A 120 10.48 -17.23 -6.66
N SER A 121 9.89 -16.75 -5.57
CA SER A 121 9.18 -17.57 -4.58
C SER A 121 8.16 -16.71 -3.85
N LEU A 122 7.26 -17.36 -3.14
CA LEU A 122 6.31 -16.70 -2.25
C LEU A 122 6.66 -17.03 -0.81
N PRO A 123 6.43 -16.10 0.13
CA PRO A 123 6.55 -16.43 1.55
C PRO A 123 5.44 -17.40 1.96
N GLU A 124 5.50 -17.89 3.18
CA GLU A 124 4.45 -18.73 3.74
C GLU A 124 3.11 -18.01 3.63
N LEU A 125 2.10 -18.70 3.07
CA LEU A 125 0.77 -18.13 2.89
C LEU A 125 -0.05 -18.28 4.15
N PRO A 126 -0.66 -17.20 4.66
CA PRO A 126 -1.48 -17.30 5.87
C PRO A 126 -2.77 -18.07 5.60
N ASN A 127 -3.29 -18.74 6.64
CA ASN A 127 -4.52 -19.51 6.54
C ASN A 127 -5.75 -18.65 6.22
N SER A 128 -5.67 -17.35 6.51
CA SER A 128 -6.72 -16.38 6.22
C SER A 128 -6.88 -16.03 4.75
N LEU A 129 -5.85 -16.35 3.93
CA LEU A 129 -5.81 -15.92 2.52
C LEU A 129 -6.91 -16.63 1.72
N LYS A 130 -7.74 -15.84 1.02
CA LYS A 130 -8.86 -16.32 0.21
C LYS A 130 -8.64 -16.14 -1.28
N HIS A 131 -7.92 -15.08 -1.67
CA HIS A 131 -7.66 -14.75 -3.08
C HIS A 131 -6.18 -14.45 -3.27
N LEU A 132 -5.56 -15.15 -4.23
CA LEU A 132 -4.16 -14.99 -4.58
C LEU A 132 -4.04 -14.88 -6.09
N TYR A 133 -3.50 -13.76 -6.58
CA TYR A 133 -3.09 -13.59 -7.97
C TYR A 133 -1.58 -13.37 -7.99
N CYS A 134 -0.85 -14.36 -8.55
CA CYS A 134 0.62 -14.35 -8.58
C CYS A 134 1.19 -14.69 -9.95
N TYR A 135 0.37 -14.64 -11.00
CA TYR A 135 0.83 -14.92 -12.37
C TYR A 135 1.78 -13.83 -12.90
N HIS A 136 2.47 -14.11 -14.00
CA HIS A 136 3.48 -13.20 -14.57
C HIS A 136 4.57 -12.84 -13.56
N ASN A 137 5.17 -13.85 -12.97
CA ASN A 137 6.34 -13.77 -12.10
C ASN A 137 7.36 -14.83 -12.57
N ASP A 138 8.43 -14.99 -11.84
CA ASP A 138 9.49 -15.99 -12.13
C ASP A 138 9.40 -17.17 -11.16
N LEU A 139 8.20 -17.49 -10.71
CA LEU A 139 7.98 -18.55 -9.73
C LEU A 139 8.35 -19.92 -10.31
N SER A 140 9.12 -20.68 -9.55
CA SER A 140 9.40 -22.08 -9.87
C SER A 140 8.35 -22.98 -9.23
N SER A 141 8.04 -24.07 -9.92
CA SER A 141 7.07 -25.06 -9.43
C SER A 141 7.59 -25.81 -8.19
#